data_0fe504e897366216581ca09af32f5148
#
_entry.id   0fe504e897366216581ca09af32f5148
#
_cell.length_a   1.000
_cell.length_b   1.000
_cell.length_c   1.000
_cell.angle_alpha   90.00
_cell.angle_beta   90.00
_cell.angle_gamma   90.00
#
_symmetry.space_group_name_H-M   'P 1'
#
loop_
_entity.id
_entity.type
_entity.pdbx_description
1 polymer ?
#
loop_
_entity_poly.entity_id
_entity_poly.type
_entity_poly.pdbx_seq_one_letter_code
_entity_poly.pdbx_strand_id
1 'polypeptide(L)'
;LKLRDRVKATLEIESGANDPMAIFLTMVFVDLAIARDKPGFGFSFDFIGAFVQQIGLGLVIGALGGLAIAALLNRLRSIDAGLFPIAGLSSALIVFAASGLLGGSGFLAAYTAGVVAGNRRVAFSHRLRRFQVGMTWLAQIGMFLTLGLLATPSEFGAVIVPAIATAVVLILIARPLAVWLCLLPFRFKWRETAFIGWVGLRGAVSILLAILPGLGGVDGGELFFNIVFVMVIASLLIQGWTVSVTAQLFNMLAPPEPGLVDRVELELPGDAELELVGYRIHPESSVARGDRVPRWARPVLIMRGNHAFSIHNAGPLQAEDRVYLFASPRQVAVLDRIYASPHDEDYTTYFGDFSFEGAARLGELARQYSLSGLARDDDMTVAQYLEREFSGTPVVGDRLSLGAVDLIVSKLDDDGGVSRVGLIVDPTVKARATTAAMIVNGVRGVLRRFKKLRSSRAEDS
;
A
#
# COMPACT_ATOMS: atom_id res chain seq x y z
N LEU A 1 7.66 5.04 -12.87
CA LEU A 1 6.64 5.96 -13.36
C LEU A 1 5.54 6.11 -12.31
N LYS A 2 5.20 7.34 -11.88
CA LYS A 2 4.01 7.59 -11.07
C LYS A 2 2.80 7.56 -12.00
N LEU A 3 2.04 6.49 -11.99
CA LEU A 3 0.82 6.31 -12.79
C LEU A 3 -0.42 6.68 -11.97
N ARG A 4 -1.53 7.00 -12.65
CA ARG A 4 -2.83 7.20 -12.01
C ARG A 4 -3.24 5.94 -11.24
N ASP A 5 -3.80 6.10 -10.04
CA ASP A 5 -4.07 4.99 -9.10
C ASP A 5 -4.88 3.84 -9.72
N ARG A 6 -5.91 4.16 -10.51
CA ARG A 6 -6.74 3.15 -11.16
C ARG A 6 -5.97 2.29 -12.14
N VAL A 7 -5.09 2.90 -12.95
CA VAL A 7 -4.27 2.19 -13.93
C VAL A 7 -3.19 1.38 -13.22
N LYS A 8 -2.56 1.96 -12.21
CA LYS A 8 -1.56 1.30 -11.38
C LYS A 8 -2.13 0.05 -10.69
N ALA A 9 -3.27 0.19 -10.00
CA ALA A 9 -3.94 -0.93 -9.33
C ALA A 9 -4.32 -2.04 -10.31
N THR A 10 -4.80 -1.69 -11.51
CA THR A 10 -5.15 -2.69 -12.54
C THR A 10 -3.93 -3.48 -13.00
N LEU A 11 -2.79 -2.80 -13.25
CA LEU A 11 -1.55 -3.47 -13.65
C LEU A 11 -0.97 -4.34 -12.53
N GLU A 12 -1.08 -3.91 -11.27
CA GLU A 12 -0.64 -4.69 -10.11
C GLU A 12 -1.48 -5.97 -9.93
N ILE A 13 -2.81 -5.87 -10.07
CA ILE A 13 -3.71 -7.04 -9.99
C ILE A 13 -3.46 -7.99 -11.17
N GLU A 14 -3.31 -7.45 -12.37
CA GLU A 14 -3.00 -8.24 -13.56
C GLU A 14 -1.71 -9.03 -13.38
N SER A 15 -0.63 -8.37 -12.97
CA SER A 15 0.66 -9.02 -12.75
C SER A 15 0.58 -10.13 -11.71
N GLY A 16 -0.16 -9.90 -10.61
CA GLY A 16 -0.31 -10.90 -9.54
C GLY A 16 -1.16 -12.11 -9.91
N ALA A 17 -2.16 -11.95 -10.78
CA ALA A 17 -3.06 -13.02 -11.21
C ALA A 17 -2.53 -13.81 -12.42
N ASN A 18 -1.76 -13.15 -13.29
CA ASN A 18 -1.30 -13.73 -14.56
C ASN A 18 -0.32 -14.89 -14.35
N ASP A 19 0.63 -14.76 -13.43
CA ASP A 19 1.69 -15.75 -13.23
C ASP A 19 1.16 -17.12 -12.76
N PRO A 20 0.26 -17.22 -11.75
CA PRO A 20 -0.34 -18.50 -11.38
C PRO A 20 -1.13 -19.16 -12.52
N MET A 21 -1.84 -18.37 -13.33
CA MET A 21 -2.58 -18.87 -14.48
C MET A 21 -1.66 -19.37 -15.60
N ALA A 22 -0.60 -18.63 -15.89
CA ALA A 22 0.38 -19.01 -16.90
C ALA A 22 1.07 -20.32 -16.55
N ILE A 23 1.46 -20.51 -15.27
CA ILE A 23 2.06 -21.75 -14.79
C ILE A 23 1.08 -22.92 -14.95
N PHE A 24 -0.15 -22.74 -14.48
CA PHE A 24 -1.19 -23.78 -14.62
C PHE A 24 -1.41 -24.17 -16.09
N LEU A 25 -1.66 -23.20 -16.97
CA LEU A 25 -1.89 -23.46 -18.39
C LEU A 25 -0.69 -24.13 -19.05
N THR A 26 0.53 -23.72 -18.70
CA THR A 26 1.75 -24.34 -19.24
C THR A 26 1.84 -25.80 -18.83
N MET A 27 1.59 -26.13 -17.55
CA MET A 27 1.58 -27.53 -17.09
C MET A 27 0.53 -28.35 -17.80
N VAL A 28 -0.70 -27.82 -17.93
CA VAL A 28 -1.79 -28.50 -18.66
C VAL A 28 -1.40 -28.75 -20.11
N PHE A 29 -0.82 -27.77 -20.81
CA PHE A 29 -0.41 -27.96 -22.20
C PHE A 29 0.77 -28.94 -22.37
N VAL A 30 1.72 -28.95 -21.41
CA VAL A 30 2.80 -29.93 -21.38
C VAL A 30 2.24 -31.35 -21.18
N ASP A 31 1.34 -31.54 -20.22
CA ASP A 31 0.69 -32.82 -19.97
C ASP A 31 -0.12 -33.29 -21.20
N LEU A 32 -0.83 -32.36 -21.84
CA LEU A 32 -1.55 -32.60 -23.09
C LEU A 32 -0.62 -33.04 -24.24
N ALA A 33 0.54 -32.37 -24.36
CA ALA A 33 1.51 -32.71 -25.40
C ALA A 33 2.11 -34.10 -25.18
N ILE A 34 2.41 -34.46 -23.93
CA ILE A 34 2.95 -35.79 -23.56
C ILE A 34 1.89 -36.89 -23.72
N ALA A 35 0.61 -36.55 -23.39
CA ALA A 35 -0.49 -37.53 -23.46
C ALA A 35 -1.04 -37.74 -24.87
N ARG A 36 -0.63 -36.94 -25.86
CA ARG A 36 -1.15 -36.99 -27.24
C ARG A 36 -1.08 -38.37 -27.88
N ASP A 37 -0.04 -39.14 -27.55
CA ASP A 37 0.20 -40.46 -28.13
C ASP A 37 -0.43 -41.60 -27.31
N LYS A 38 -1.19 -41.30 -26.24
CA LYS A 38 -1.87 -42.31 -25.43
C LYS A 38 -3.29 -42.53 -25.92
N PRO A 39 -3.72 -43.79 -26.11
CA PRO A 39 -5.10 -44.12 -26.53
C PRO A 39 -6.09 -43.71 -25.42
N GLY A 40 -7.13 -42.97 -25.79
CA GLY A 40 -8.16 -42.49 -24.85
C GLY A 40 -8.03 -41.00 -24.45
N PHE A 41 -7.18 -40.25 -25.11
CA PHE A 41 -7.00 -38.82 -24.87
C PHE A 41 -8.27 -38.02 -25.26
N GLY A 42 -8.80 -37.27 -24.28
CA GLY A 42 -9.90 -36.33 -24.47
C GLY A 42 -9.87 -35.24 -23.38
N PHE A 43 -10.42 -34.07 -23.66
CA PHE A 43 -10.69 -33.06 -22.67
C PHE A 43 -11.64 -33.65 -21.63
N SER A 44 -11.12 -34.10 -20.48
CA SER A 44 -11.93 -34.68 -19.43
C SER A 44 -12.27 -33.61 -18.37
N PHE A 45 -13.39 -33.81 -17.67
CA PHE A 45 -13.80 -32.97 -16.56
C PHE A 45 -12.76 -32.96 -15.41
N ASP A 46 -11.80 -33.87 -15.40
CA ASP A 46 -10.72 -33.98 -14.44
C ASP A 46 -9.81 -32.72 -14.46
N PHE A 47 -9.61 -32.08 -15.64
CA PHE A 47 -8.89 -30.83 -15.77
C PHE A 47 -9.58 -29.68 -14.98
N ILE A 48 -10.91 -29.62 -15.06
CA ILE A 48 -11.68 -28.60 -14.34
C ILE A 48 -11.55 -28.85 -12.83
N GLY A 49 -11.60 -30.12 -12.42
CA GLY A 49 -11.39 -30.53 -11.04
C GLY A 49 -10.02 -30.13 -10.51
N ALA A 50 -8.97 -30.46 -11.25
CA ALA A 50 -7.58 -30.10 -10.93
C ALA A 50 -7.38 -28.58 -10.86
N PHE A 51 -7.97 -27.82 -11.79
CA PHE A 51 -7.94 -26.37 -11.80
C PHE A 51 -8.59 -25.75 -10.56
N VAL A 52 -9.82 -26.19 -10.24
CA VAL A 52 -10.55 -25.71 -9.06
C VAL A 52 -9.83 -26.08 -7.78
N GLN A 53 -9.27 -27.28 -7.70
CA GLN A 53 -8.46 -27.71 -6.55
C GLN A 53 -7.21 -26.85 -6.41
N GLN A 54 -6.45 -26.65 -7.48
CA GLN A 54 -5.20 -25.90 -7.46
C GLN A 54 -5.40 -24.44 -7.06
N ILE A 55 -6.41 -23.78 -7.63
CA ILE A 55 -6.76 -22.40 -7.28
C ILE A 55 -7.36 -22.34 -5.88
N GLY A 56 -8.32 -23.21 -5.56
CA GLY A 56 -9.02 -23.20 -4.28
C GLY A 56 -8.06 -23.42 -3.10
N LEU A 57 -7.21 -24.44 -3.20
CA LEU A 57 -6.19 -24.70 -2.17
C LEU A 57 -5.17 -23.55 -2.09
N GLY A 58 -4.73 -23.02 -3.23
CA GLY A 58 -3.83 -21.85 -3.26
C GLY A 58 -4.41 -20.64 -2.51
N LEU A 59 -5.66 -20.30 -2.76
CA LEU A 59 -6.35 -19.21 -2.08
C LEU A 59 -6.52 -19.46 -0.57
N VAL A 60 -6.99 -20.64 -0.19
CA VAL A 60 -7.25 -21.00 1.23
C VAL A 60 -5.95 -21.03 2.02
N ILE A 61 -4.92 -21.74 1.52
CA ILE A 61 -3.61 -21.85 2.18
C ILE A 61 -2.93 -20.50 2.22
N GLY A 62 -3.05 -19.71 1.14
CA GLY A 62 -2.54 -18.35 1.08
C GLY A 62 -3.19 -17.43 2.11
N ALA A 63 -4.51 -17.46 2.23
CA ALA A 63 -5.24 -16.64 3.20
C ALA A 63 -4.87 -17.01 4.65
N LEU A 64 -4.87 -18.30 4.98
CA LEU A 64 -4.47 -18.79 6.31
C LEU A 64 -2.98 -18.48 6.58
N GLY A 65 -2.12 -18.70 5.59
CA GLY A 65 -0.69 -18.38 5.66
C GLY A 65 -0.44 -16.90 5.89
N GLY A 66 -1.17 -16.02 5.19
CA GLY A 66 -1.06 -14.56 5.37
C GLY A 66 -1.47 -14.11 6.77
N LEU A 67 -2.52 -14.71 7.35
CA LEU A 67 -2.91 -14.46 8.75
C LEU A 67 -1.83 -14.94 9.72
N ALA A 68 -1.27 -16.13 9.47
CA ALA A 68 -0.19 -16.69 10.27
C ALA A 68 1.09 -15.84 10.21
N ILE A 69 1.46 -15.38 9.01
CA ILE A 69 2.60 -14.48 8.79
C ILE A 69 2.41 -13.17 9.57
N ALA A 70 1.25 -12.53 9.44
CA ALA A 70 0.97 -11.28 10.16
C ALA A 70 1.03 -11.47 11.69
N ALA A 71 0.47 -12.58 12.20
CA ALA A 71 0.52 -12.92 13.62
C ALA A 71 1.95 -13.21 14.10
N LEU A 72 2.71 -13.99 13.34
CA LEU A 72 4.10 -14.33 13.62
C LEU A 72 4.98 -13.08 13.67
N LEU A 73 4.94 -12.24 12.63
CA LEU A 73 5.74 -11.04 12.55
C LEU A 73 5.40 -10.05 13.67
N ASN A 74 4.14 -9.93 14.07
CA ASN A 74 3.76 -9.11 15.21
C ASN A 74 4.24 -9.68 16.55
N ARG A 75 4.37 -10.99 16.67
CA ARG A 75 4.91 -11.65 17.88
C ARG A 75 6.44 -11.53 17.97
N LEU A 76 7.09 -11.43 16.83
CA LEU A 76 8.55 -11.32 16.73
C LEU A 76 9.09 -9.88 16.89
N ARG A 77 8.28 -8.94 17.36
CA ARG A 77 8.66 -7.52 17.54
C ARG A 77 9.91 -7.30 18.40
N SER A 78 10.26 -8.26 19.27
CA SER A 78 11.42 -8.19 20.15
C SER A 78 12.72 -8.77 19.53
N ILE A 79 12.64 -9.31 18.34
CA ILE A 79 13.82 -9.86 17.62
C ILE A 79 14.57 -8.74 16.92
N ASP A 80 15.86 -8.96 16.71
CA ASP A 80 16.74 -8.06 15.99
C ASP A 80 16.11 -7.62 14.65
N ALA A 81 16.15 -6.33 14.41
CA ALA A 81 15.56 -5.68 13.24
C ALA A 81 16.08 -6.26 11.90
N GLY A 82 17.28 -6.82 11.87
CA GLY A 82 17.87 -7.46 10.69
C GLY A 82 17.26 -8.83 10.35
N LEU A 83 16.80 -9.57 11.36
CA LEU A 83 16.20 -10.90 11.16
C LEU A 83 14.72 -10.83 10.75
N PHE A 84 14.05 -9.74 11.04
CA PHE A 84 12.63 -9.57 10.77
C PHE A 84 12.27 -9.75 9.27
N PRO A 85 12.97 -9.12 8.30
CA PRO A 85 12.69 -9.33 6.88
C PRO A 85 12.97 -10.76 6.41
N ILE A 86 13.99 -11.42 6.99
CA ILE A 86 14.31 -12.81 6.67
C ILE A 86 13.20 -13.75 7.15
N ALA A 87 12.67 -13.52 8.36
CA ALA A 87 11.52 -14.26 8.87
C ALA A 87 10.28 -14.12 7.97
N GLY A 88 10.03 -12.90 7.44
CA GLY A 88 8.98 -12.65 6.47
C GLY A 88 9.16 -13.44 5.17
N LEU A 89 10.36 -13.41 4.59
CA LEU A 89 10.67 -14.14 3.36
C LEU A 89 10.56 -15.67 3.58
N SER A 90 11.16 -16.18 4.66
CA SER A 90 11.10 -17.61 4.99
C SER A 90 9.65 -18.09 5.18
N SER A 91 8.81 -17.28 5.84
CA SER A 91 7.39 -17.59 6.04
C SER A 91 6.65 -17.65 4.71
N ALA A 92 6.93 -16.73 3.78
CA ALA A 92 6.33 -16.75 2.45
C ALA A 92 6.75 -17.99 1.64
N LEU A 93 8.01 -18.41 1.73
CA LEU A 93 8.50 -19.63 1.11
C LEU A 93 7.85 -20.89 1.71
N ILE A 94 7.63 -20.92 3.02
CA ILE A 94 6.90 -22.02 3.68
C ILE A 94 5.46 -22.11 3.15
N VAL A 95 4.75 -20.98 3.00
CA VAL A 95 3.39 -20.97 2.45
C VAL A 95 3.39 -21.45 1.00
N PHE A 96 4.35 -21.00 0.20
CA PHE A 96 4.53 -21.46 -1.18
C PHE A 96 4.72 -22.99 -1.24
N ALA A 97 5.67 -23.52 -0.47
CA ALA A 97 5.99 -24.95 -0.45
C ALA A 97 4.83 -25.79 0.09
N ALA A 98 4.19 -25.37 1.18
CA ALA A 98 3.05 -26.06 1.78
C ALA A 98 1.85 -26.15 0.82
N SER A 99 1.56 -25.09 0.06
CA SER A 99 0.53 -25.11 -0.95
C SER A 99 0.86 -26.10 -2.08
N GLY A 100 2.10 -26.07 -2.58
CA GLY A 100 2.55 -27.02 -3.61
C GLY A 100 2.46 -28.47 -3.18
N LEU A 101 2.88 -28.79 -1.94
CA LEU A 101 2.80 -30.15 -1.39
C LEU A 101 1.37 -30.68 -1.26
N LEU A 102 0.40 -29.80 -1.05
CA LEU A 102 -1.03 -30.16 -0.93
C LEU A 102 -1.78 -30.12 -2.27
N GLY A 103 -1.06 -29.93 -3.40
CA GLY A 103 -1.66 -29.85 -4.73
C GLY A 103 -2.31 -28.52 -5.08
N GLY A 104 -2.02 -27.47 -4.30
CA GLY A 104 -2.43 -26.10 -4.59
C GLY A 104 -1.36 -25.31 -5.33
N SER A 105 -1.75 -24.17 -5.94
CA SER A 105 -0.78 -23.25 -6.55
C SER A 105 0.03 -22.51 -5.50
N GLY A 106 1.34 -22.82 -5.38
CA GLY A 106 2.27 -22.14 -4.47
C GLY A 106 2.40 -20.66 -4.76
N PHE A 107 2.42 -20.25 -6.03
CA PHE A 107 2.50 -18.85 -6.44
C PHE A 107 1.25 -18.07 -6.03
N LEU A 108 0.06 -18.64 -6.26
CA LEU A 108 -1.19 -18.03 -5.83
C LEU A 108 -1.29 -17.94 -4.30
N ALA A 109 -0.82 -18.96 -3.60
CA ALA A 109 -0.79 -18.97 -2.15
C ALA A 109 0.14 -17.88 -1.60
N ALA A 110 1.35 -17.74 -2.14
CA ALA A 110 2.29 -16.69 -1.74
C ALA A 110 1.75 -15.30 -2.04
N TYR A 111 1.14 -15.09 -3.20
CA TYR A 111 0.48 -13.83 -3.56
C TYR A 111 -0.67 -13.49 -2.61
N THR A 112 -1.58 -14.44 -2.39
CA THR A 112 -2.72 -14.27 -1.47
C THR A 112 -2.25 -14.00 -0.05
N ALA A 113 -1.22 -14.71 0.40
CA ALA A 113 -0.62 -14.48 1.72
C ALA A 113 -0.03 -13.07 1.85
N GLY A 114 0.65 -12.60 0.80
CA GLY A 114 1.17 -11.24 0.72
C GLY A 114 0.07 -10.17 0.79
N VAL A 115 -1.03 -10.35 0.05
CA VAL A 115 -2.20 -9.46 0.09
C VAL A 115 -2.85 -9.45 1.47
N VAL A 116 -3.08 -10.62 2.07
CA VAL A 116 -3.71 -10.73 3.40
C VAL A 116 -2.81 -10.16 4.48
N ALA A 117 -1.51 -10.47 4.50
CA ALA A 117 -0.56 -9.92 5.46
C ALA A 117 -0.37 -8.41 5.28
N GLY A 118 -0.28 -7.94 4.03
CA GLY A 118 -0.10 -6.53 3.71
C GLY A 118 -1.29 -5.64 4.09
N ASN A 119 -2.51 -6.19 4.10
CA ASN A 119 -3.71 -5.50 4.60
C ASN A 119 -3.85 -5.55 6.14
N ARG A 120 -2.96 -6.24 6.84
CA ARG A 120 -2.89 -6.25 8.31
C ARG A 120 -1.84 -5.28 8.79
N ARG A 121 -2.01 -4.76 10.01
CA ARG A 121 -0.98 -3.95 10.66
C ARG A 121 0.15 -4.87 11.10
N VAL A 122 1.23 -4.90 10.31
CA VAL A 122 2.46 -5.63 10.60
C VAL A 122 3.50 -4.64 11.10
N ALA A 123 4.16 -4.98 12.22
CA ALA A 123 5.26 -4.17 12.73
C ALA A 123 6.39 -4.09 11.69
N PHE A 124 7.08 -2.95 11.63
CA PHE A 124 8.24 -2.73 10.73
C PHE A 124 7.95 -3.05 9.24
N SER A 125 6.72 -2.83 8.78
CA SER A 125 6.28 -3.11 7.41
C SER A 125 7.16 -2.43 6.36
N HIS A 126 7.67 -1.24 6.63
CA HIS A 126 8.55 -0.50 5.74
C HIS A 126 9.92 -1.18 5.52
N ARG A 127 10.55 -1.69 6.61
CA ARG A 127 11.81 -2.45 6.49
C ARG A 127 11.62 -3.73 5.70
N LEU A 128 10.53 -4.45 5.98
CA LEU A 128 10.17 -5.65 5.25
C LEU A 128 10.01 -5.35 3.75
N ARG A 129 9.30 -4.29 3.41
CA ARG A 129 9.09 -3.88 2.02
C ARG A 129 10.39 -3.49 1.32
N ARG A 130 11.27 -2.71 1.95
CA ARG A 130 12.58 -2.35 1.38
C ARG A 130 13.45 -3.58 1.12
N PHE A 131 13.50 -4.50 2.06
CA PHE A 131 14.26 -5.74 1.92
C PHE A 131 13.70 -6.59 0.77
N GLN A 132 12.37 -6.76 0.70
CA GLN A 132 11.71 -7.51 -0.36
C GLN A 132 11.96 -6.91 -1.74
N VAL A 133 11.92 -5.59 -1.87
CA VAL A 133 12.26 -4.91 -3.14
C VAL A 133 13.69 -5.24 -3.56
N GLY A 134 14.66 -5.16 -2.64
CA GLY A 134 16.05 -5.53 -2.92
C GLY A 134 16.20 -7.00 -3.32
N MET A 135 15.54 -7.90 -2.61
CA MET A 135 15.55 -9.34 -2.92
C MET A 135 14.90 -9.65 -4.28
N THR A 136 13.82 -8.95 -4.62
CA THR A 136 13.16 -9.08 -5.93
C THR A 136 14.13 -8.69 -7.06
N TRP A 137 14.83 -7.57 -6.94
CA TRP A 137 15.84 -7.17 -7.93
C TRP A 137 16.97 -8.18 -8.05
N LEU A 138 17.50 -8.68 -6.92
CA LEU A 138 18.56 -9.68 -6.91
C LEU A 138 18.09 -10.99 -7.58
N ALA A 139 16.92 -11.48 -7.21
CA ALA A 139 16.35 -12.68 -7.81
C ALA A 139 16.09 -12.50 -9.31
N GLN A 140 15.57 -11.34 -9.73
CA GLN A 140 15.31 -11.04 -11.13
C GLN A 140 16.60 -10.99 -11.97
N ILE A 141 17.64 -10.31 -11.46
CA ILE A 141 18.95 -10.26 -12.12
C ILE A 141 19.55 -11.67 -12.22
N GLY A 142 19.55 -12.42 -11.12
CA GLY A 142 20.05 -13.80 -11.09
C GLY A 142 19.31 -14.69 -12.08
N MET A 143 17.99 -14.59 -12.15
CA MET A 143 17.16 -15.36 -13.07
C MET A 143 17.47 -15.00 -14.54
N PHE A 144 17.53 -13.71 -14.90
CA PHE A 144 17.87 -13.32 -16.27
C PHE A 144 19.28 -13.73 -16.65
N LEU A 145 20.24 -13.68 -15.72
CA LEU A 145 21.61 -14.11 -15.96
C LEU A 145 21.66 -15.63 -16.24
N THR A 146 21.03 -16.44 -15.39
CA THR A 146 21.01 -17.90 -15.56
C THR A 146 20.27 -18.31 -16.84
N LEU A 147 19.15 -17.68 -17.17
CA LEU A 147 18.40 -17.94 -18.40
C LEU A 147 19.18 -17.46 -19.63
N GLY A 148 19.93 -16.37 -19.52
CA GLY A 148 20.82 -15.90 -20.60
C GLY A 148 21.98 -16.86 -20.87
N LEU A 149 22.53 -17.50 -19.84
CA LEU A 149 23.57 -18.53 -19.97
C LEU A 149 23.04 -19.83 -20.57
N LEU A 150 21.75 -20.12 -20.36
CA LEU A 150 21.10 -21.32 -20.94
C LEU A 150 20.78 -21.14 -22.44
N ALA A 151 20.67 -19.90 -22.89
CA ALA A 151 20.34 -19.59 -24.28
C ALA A 151 21.45 -20.03 -25.24
N THR A 152 21.08 -20.58 -26.39
CA THR A 152 21.98 -21.01 -27.47
C THR A 152 21.91 -20.03 -28.66
N PRO A 153 22.73 -18.95 -28.68
CA PRO A 153 22.66 -17.93 -29.74
C PRO A 153 22.87 -18.45 -31.16
N SER A 154 23.60 -19.55 -31.30
CA SER A 154 23.84 -20.21 -32.60
C SER A 154 22.54 -20.72 -33.29
N GLU A 155 21.52 -21.01 -32.50
CA GLU A 155 20.23 -21.51 -33.01
C GLU A 155 19.21 -20.37 -33.25
N PHE A 156 19.50 -19.15 -32.81
CA PHE A 156 18.58 -18.02 -32.97
C PHE A 156 18.29 -17.71 -34.45
N GLY A 157 19.23 -17.97 -35.37
CA GLY A 157 19.00 -17.76 -36.80
C GLY A 157 17.79 -18.48 -37.36
N ALA A 158 17.51 -19.69 -36.87
CA ALA A 158 16.34 -20.49 -37.30
C ALA A 158 15.04 -20.04 -36.67
N VAL A 159 15.07 -19.46 -35.47
CA VAL A 159 13.87 -19.13 -34.68
C VAL A 159 13.52 -17.64 -34.67
N ILE A 160 14.41 -16.75 -35.15
CA ILE A 160 14.22 -15.30 -35.06
C ILE A 160 12.95 -14.81 -35.78
N VAL A 161 12.65 -15.36 -36.95
CA VAL A 161 11.48 -14.96 -37.74
C VAL A 161 10.18 -15.37 -37.03
N PRO A 162 9.98 -16.65 -36.66
CA PRO A 162 8.76 -17.02 -35.92
C PRO A 162 8.68 -16.35 -34.54
N ALA A 163 9.80 -16.12 -33.85
CA ALA A 163 9.80 -15.43 -32.58
C ALA A 163 9.34 -13.97 -32.69
N ILE A 164 9.88 -13.21 -33.65
CA ILE A 164 9.47 -11.82 -33.89
C ILE A 164 8.03 -11.77 -34.38
N ALA A 165 7.62 -12.63 -35.29
CA ALA A 165 6.23 -12.68 -35.75
C ALA A 165 5.25 -12.93 -34.59
N THR A 166 5.56 -13.88 -33.73
CA THR A 166 4.78 -14.18 -32.52
C THR A 166 4.78 -12.99 -31.55
N ALA A 167 5.94 -12.34 -31.34
CA ALA A 167 6.03 -11.15 -30.52
C ALA A 167 5.13 -10.03 -31.02
N VAL A 168 5.17 -9.73 -32.32
CA VAL A 168 4.34 -8.69 -32.97
C VAL A 168 2.85 -9.00 -32.80
N VAL A 169 2.42 -10.22 -33.09
CA VAL A 169 1.02 -10.65 -32.92
C VAL A 169 0.58 -10.53 -31.46
N LEU A 170 1.42 -10.96 -30.53
CA LEU A 170 1.10 -10.89 -29.10
C LEU A 170 1.03 -9.45 -28.59
N ILE A 171 1.94 -8.58 -29.01
CA ILE A 171 2.00 -7.18 -28.55
C ILE A 171 0.90 -6.33 -29.18
N LEU A 172 0.67 -6.47 -30.49
CA LEU A 172 -0.22 -5.57 -31.23
C LEU A 172 -1.66 -6.07 -31.34
N ILE A 173 -1.90 -7.38 -31.25
CA ILE A 173 -3.23 -7.96 -31.49
C ILE A 173 -3.75 -8.66 -30.24
N ALA A 174 -3.08 -9.70 -29.80
CA ALA A 174 -3.62 -10.59 -28.78
C ALA A 174 -3.80 -9.86 -27.42
N ARG A 175 -2.79 -9.12 -26.98
CA ARG A 175 -2.85 -8.41 -25.72
C ARG A 175 -3.83 -7.23 -25.73
N PRO A 176 -3.81 -6.28 -26.68
CA PRO A 176 -4.82 -5.23 -26.72
C PRO A 176 -6.24 -5.76 -26.77
N LEU A 177 -6.47 -6.84 -27.53
CA LEU A 177 -7.78 -7.49 -27.62
C LEU A 177 -8.21 -8.11 -26.28
N ALA A 178 -7.32 -8.85 -25.62
CA ALA A 178 -7.60 -9.45 -24.32
C ALA A 178 -7.90 -8.39 -23.26
N VAL A 179 -7.07 -7.33 -23.18
CA VAL A 179 -7.27 -6.22 -22.24
C VAL A 179 -8.59 -5.50 -22.53
N TRP A 180 -8.89 -5.24 -23.80
CA TRP A 180 -10.15 -4.61 -24.17
C TRP A 180 -11.37 -5.46 -23.77
N LEU A 181 -11.35 -6.76 -24.02
CA LEU A 181 -12.42 -7.68 -23.62
C LEU A 181 -12.60 -7.73 -22.10
N CYS A 182 -11.50 -7.85 -21.34
CA CYS A 182 -11.54 -7.93 -19.88
C CYS A 182 -12.00 -6.62 -19.23
N LEU A 183 -11.63 -5.46 -19.77
CA LEU A 183 -11.97 -4.16 -19.20
C LEU A 183 -13.32 -3.60 -19.68
N LEU A 184 -13.96 -4.24 -20.68
CA LEU A 184 -15.24 -3.82 -21.24
C LEU A 184 -16.33 -3.57 -20.16
N PRO A 185 -16.54 -4.47 -19.17
CA PRO A 185 -17.57 -4.28 -18.15
C PRO A 185 -17.24 -3.17 -17.14
N PHE A 186 -15.98 -2.74 -17.05
CA PHE A 186 -15.51 -1.80 -16.01
C PHE A 186 -15.50 -0.33 -16.45
N ARG A 187 -15.96 -0.01 -17.65
CA ARG A 187 -16.06 1.38 -18.18
C ARG A 187 -14.74 2.16 -18.12
N PHE A 188 -13.64 1.54 -18.53
CA PHE A 188 -12.37 2.23 -18.71
C PHE A 188 -12.42 3.16 -19.92
N LYS A 189 -11.70 4.29 -19.84
CA LYS A 189 -11.51 5.16 -21.00
C LYS A 189 -10.62 4.46 -22.01
N TRP A 190 -10.84 4.69 -23.32
CA TRP A 190 -10.06 4.04 -24.37
C TRP A 190 -8.55 4.24 -24.22
N ARG A 191 -8.11 5.42 -23.72
CA ARG A 191 -6.70 5.73 -23.47
C ARG A 191 -6.11 4.88 -22.34
N GLU A 192 -6.87 4.62 -21.30
CA GLU A 192 -6.46 3.74 -20.18
C GLU A 192 -6.33 2.29 -20.68
N THR A 193 -7.33 1.81 -21.43
CA THR A 193 -7.32 0.46 -22.02
C THR A 193 -6.16 0.28 -23.00
N ALA A 194 -5.92 1.26 -23.88
CA ALA A 194 -4.83 1.21 -24.83
C ALA A 194 -3.45 1.20 -24.14
N PHE A 195 -3.29 2.01 -23.08
CA PHE A 195 -2.05 2.03 -22.30
C PHE A 195 -1.82 0.72 -21.56
N ILE A 196 -2.83 0.18 -20.86
CA ILE A 196 -2.74 -1.12 -20.18
C ILE A 196 -2.42 -2.24 -21.18
N GLY A 197 -3.05 -2.21 -22.34
CA GLY A 197 -2.75 -3.14 -23.45
C GLY A 197 -1.30 -3.05 -23.96
N TRP A 198 -0.72 -1.84 -23.97
CA TRP A 198 0.66 -1.63 -24.40
C TRP A 198 1.70 -2.07 -23.36
N VAL A 199 1.46 -1.81 -22.06
CA VAL A 199 2.42 -2.03 -20.94
C VAL A 199 2.59 -3.51 -20.57
N GLY A 200 2.27 -4.44 -21.45
CA GLY A 200 2.43 -5.87 -21.19
C GLY A 200 3.85 -6.39 -21.32
N LEU A 201 4.77 -5.86 -20.51
CA LEU A 201 6.15 -6.35 -20.48
C LEU A 201 6.18 -7.85 -20.13
N ARG A 202 6.85 -8.64 -20.98
CA ARG A 202 7.08 -10.05 -20.70
C ARG A 202 8.18 -10.19 -19.65
N GLY A 203 7.86 -10.86 -18.54
CA GLY A 203 8.81 -11.07 -17.46
C GLY A 203 9.67 -12.33 -17.68
N ALA A 204 10.66 -12.52 -16.81
CA ALA A 204 11.50 -13.70 -16.79
C ALA A 204 10.72 -14.99 -16.48
N VAL A 205 9.55 -14.90 -15.85
CA VAL A 205 8.64 -16.05 -15.62
C VAL A 205 8.23 -16.70 -16.94
N SER A 206 7.98 -15.92 -17.99
CA SER A 206 7.65 -16.48 -19.31
C SER A 206 8.76 -17.36 -19.88
N ILE A 207 10.04 -16.95 -19.68
CA ILE A 207 11.20 -17.74 -20.14
C ILE A 207 11.35 -18.99 -19.25
N LEU A 208 11.14 -18.86 -17.94
CA LEU A 208 11.18 -19.99 -17.01
C LEU A 208 10.15 -21.07 -17.40
N LEU A 209 8.94 -20.63 -17.75
CA LEU A 209 7.88 -21.56 -18.17
C LEU A 209 8.18 -22.23 -19.52
N ALA A 210 8.94 -21.56 -20.38
CA ALA A 210 9.34 -22.12 -21.68
C ALA A 210 10.34 -23.29 -21.57
N ILE A 211 10.96 -23.50 -20.40
CA ILE A 211 11.83 -24.65 -20.13
C ILE A 211 10.98 -25.91 -19.84
N LEU A 212 9.78 -25.78 -19.31
CA LEU A 212 8.95 -26.89 -18.85
C LEU A 212 8.64 -27.92 -19.95
N PRO A 213 8.33 -27.55 -21.20
CA PRO A 213 8.15 -28.53 -22.27
C PRO A 213 9.38 -29.42 -22.50
N GLY A 214 10.58 -28.83 -22.49
CA GLY A 214 11.84 -29.57 -22.61
C GLY A 214 12.08 -30.52 -21.44
N LEU A 215 11.86 -30.05 -20.21
CA LEU A 215 11.97 -30.89 -19.00
C LEU A 215 10.91 -32.00 -18.96
N GLY A 216 9.73 -31.75 -19.51
CA GLY A 216 8.66 -32.73 -19.62
C GLY A 216 8.87 -33.76 -20.72
N GLY A 217 9.93 -33.66 -21.54
CA GLY A 217 10.21 -34.61 -22.63
C GLY A 217 9.36 -34.37 -23.87
N VAL A 218 8.82 -33.18 -24.07
CA VAL A 218 8.11 -32.79 -25.28
C VAL A 218 9.10 -32.60 -26.42
N ASP A 219 8.88 -33.29 -27.57
CA ASP A 219 9.72 -33.14 -28.74
C ASP A 219 9.81 -31.68 -29.20
N GLY A 220 11.02 -31.18 -29.42
CA GLY A 220 11.25 -29.77 -29.77
C GLY A 220 11.14 -28.79 -28.60
N GLY A 221 11.20 -29.24 -27.34
CA GLY A 221 11.12 -28.40 -26.15
C GLY A 221 12.16 -27.28 -26.13
N GLU A 222 13.38 -27.53 -26.62
CA GLU A 222 14.45 -26.49 -26.74
C GLU A 222 14.07 -25.39 -27.73
N LEU A 223 13.34 -25.73 -28.79
CA LEU A 223 12.83 -24.75 -29.76
C LEU A 223 11.87 -23.75 -29.10
N PHE A 224 10.96 -24.22 -28.23
CA PHE A 224 10.05 -23.35 -27.48
C PHE A 224 10.81 -22.38 -26.60
N PHE A 225 11.85 -22.85 -25.90
CA PHE A 225 12.70 -21.99 -25.06
C PHE A 225 13.34 -20.87 -25.90
N ASN A 226 13.98 -21.20 -27.02
CA ASN A 226 14.68 -20.24 -27.86
C ASN A 226 13.69 -19.23 -28.47
N ILE A 227 12.52 -19.66 -28.94
CA ILE A 227 11.46 -18.76 -29.46
C ILE A 227 11.00 -17.78 -28.38
N VAL A 228 10.66 -18.27 -27.19
CA VAL A 228 10.17 -17.44 -26.09
C VAL A 228 11.28 -16.49 -25.60
N PHE A 229 12.51 -16.95 -25.53
CA PHE A 229 13.65 -16.14 -25.13
C PHE A 229 13.84 -14.93 -26.05
N VAL A 230 13.89 -15.15 -27.36
CA VAL A 230 14.01 -14.08 -28.38
C VAL A 230 12.78 -13.16 -28.32
N MET A 231 11.58 -13.70 -28.19
CA MET A 231 10.35 -12.94 -28.08
C MET A 231 10.34 -12.03 -26.84
N VAL A 232 10.81 -12.51 -25.69
CA VAL A 232 10.88 -11.71 -24.45
C VAL A 232 11.90 -10.59 -24.58
N ILE A 233 13.08 -10.88 -25.16
CA ILE A 233 14.08 -9.83 -25.42
C ILE A 233 13.51 -8.75 -26.36
N ALA A 234 12.87 -9.15 -27.47
CA ALA A 234 12.24 -8.20 -28.39
C ALA A 234 11.18 -7.34 -27.69
N SER A 235 10.33 -7.97 -26.86
CA SER A 235 9.32 -7.29 -26.07
C SER A 235 9.93 -6.27 -25.09
N LEU A 236 10.96 -6.68 -24.34
CA LEU A 236 11.65 -5.81 -23.39
C LEU A 236 12.31 -4.61 -24.09
N LEU A 237 12.94 -4.81 -25.25
CA LEU A 237 13.56 -3.75 -26.01
C LEU A 237 12.51 -2.76 -26.56
N ILE A 238 11.43 -3.26 -27.15
CA ILE A 238 10.42 -2.40 -27.78
C ILE A 238 9.58 -1.71 -26.71
N GLN A 239 8.98 -2.46 -25.78
CA GLN A 239 8.06 -1.93 -24.79
C GLN A 239 8.78 -1.22 -23.66
N GLY A 240 9.94 -1.71 -23.19
CA GLY A 240 10.69 -1.12 -22.10
C GLY A 240 11.06 0.36 -22.35
N TRP A 241 11.49 0.68 -23.55
CA TRP A 241 11.83 2.07 -23.94
C TRP A 241 10.60 2.93 -24.20
N THR A 242 9.54 2.35 -24.69
CA THR A 242 8.35 3.08 -25.11
C THR A 242 7.33 3.30 -23.98
N VAL A 243 7.43 2.61 -22.85
CA VAL A 243 6.49 2.76 -21.72
C VAL A 243 6.41 4.19 -21.21
N SER A 244 7.54 4.88 -21.06
CA SER A 244 7.56 6.27 -20.58
C SER A 244 6.89 7.22 -21.59
N VAL A 245 7.18 7.04 -22.87
CA VAL A 245 6.61 7.85 -23.96
C VAL A 245 5.11 7.62 -24.09
N THR A 246 4.67 6.37 -24.04
CA THR A 246 3.25 6.03 -24.11
C THR A 246 2.47 6.49 -22.88
N ALA A 247 3.07 6.46 -21.69
CA ALA A 247 2.46 7.01 -20.48
C ALA A 247 2.19 8.50 -20.59
N GLN A 248 3.13 9.25 -21.18
CA GLN A 248 2.95 10.69 -21.44
C GLN A 248 1.90 10.93 -22.54
N LEU A 249 1.98 10.20 -23.65
CA LEU A 249 1.08 10.37 -24.82
C LEU A 249 -0.39 10.11 -24.42
N PHE A 250 -0.64 9.12 -23.59
CA PHE A 250 -1.99 8.80 -23.12
C PHE A 250 -2.43 9.58 -21.87
N ASN A 251 -1.58 10.47 -21.32
CA ASN A 251 -1.85 11.19 -20.07
C ASN A 251 -2.11 10.26 -18.88
N MET A 252 -1.32 9.20 -18.75
CA MET A 252 -1.45 8.21 -17.66
C MET A 252 -0.58 8.52 -16.45
N LEU A 253 0.28 9.52 -16.55
CA LEU A 253 1.06 9.98 -15.40
C LEU A 253 0.14 10.61 -14.37
N ALA A 254 0.35 10.27 -13.10
CA ALA A 254 -0.27 11.01 -12.01
C ALA A 254 0.24 12.45 -12.06
N PRO A 255 -0.63 13.45 -11.85
CA PRO A 255 -0.16 14.81 -11.69
C PRO A 255 0.91 14.82 -10.59
N PRO A 256 1.98 15.60 -10.76
CA PRO A 256 2.94 15.78 -9.69
C PRO A 256 2.18 16.26 -8.45
N GLU A 257 2.36 15.58 -7.33
CA GLU A 257 1.81 16.05 -6.06
C GLU A 257 2.44 17.42 -5.80
N PRO A 258 1.64 18.48 -5.74
CA PRO A 258 2.19 19.82 -5.62
C PRO A 258 2.99 19.90 -4.31
N GLY A 259 4.28 20.20 -4.43
CA GLY A 259 5.15 20.59 -3.34
C GLY A 259 5.71 19.51 -2.43
N LEU A 260 5.18 18.29 -2.38
CA LEU A 260 5.79 17.20 -1.62
C LEU A 260 7.10 16.77 -2.30
N VAL A 261 8.24 17.05 -1.67
CA VAL A 261 9.58 16.77 -2.22
C VAL A 261 10.11 15.43 -1.71
N ASP A 262 9.97 15.22 -0.40
CA ASP A 262 10.52 14.05 0.29
C ASP A 262 9.52 13.49 1.31
N ARG A 263 9.50 12.17 1.44
CA ARG A 263 8.75 11.46 2.46
C ARG A 263 9.62 10.36 3.05
N VAL A 264 9.95 10.46 4.30
CA VAL A 264 10.75 9.50 5.05
C VAL A 264 9.95 9.01 6.24
N GLU A 265 9.56 7.75 6.22
CA GLU A 265 8.91 7.10 7.36
C GLU A 265 9.93 6.95 8.49
N LEU A 266 9.60 7.44 9.67
CA LEU A 266 10.43 7.34 10.87
C LEU A 266 9.93 6.20 11.74
N GLU A 267 10.82 5.27 12.04
CA GLU A 267 10.56 4.23 13.02
C GLU A 267 10.85 4.75 14.42
N LEU A 268 9.84 5.36 15.03
CA LEU A 268 9.94 5.78 16.41
C LEU A 268 9.53 4.64 17.36
N PRO A 269 10.17 4.52 18.54
CA PRO A 269 9.73 3.59 19.57
C PRO A 269 8.32 3.94 20.01
N GLY A 270 7.40 2.98 19.94
CA GLY A 270 5.98 3.16 20.29
C GLY A 270 5.05 3.07 19.11
N ASP A 271 3.78 3.40 19.32
CA ASP A 271 2.70 3.33 18.31
C ASP A 271 2.56 4.61 17.45
N ALA A 272 3.51 5.53 17.53
CA ALA A 272 3.45 6.79 16.79
C ALA A 272 3.88 6.56 15.32
N GLU A 273 2.90 6.51 14.44
CA GLU A 273 3.12 6.53 12.98
C GLU A 273 3.46 7.99 12.58
N LEU A 274 4.71 8.42 12.81
CA LEU A 274 5.19 9.72 12.36
C LEU A 274 6.12 9.55 11.17
N GLU A 275 5.95 10.40 10.19
CA GLU A 275 6.78 10.50 9.01
C GLU A 275 7.47 11.86 9.00
N LEU A 276 8.69 11.90 8.50
CA LEU A 276 9.33 13.15 8.14
C LEU A 276 8.93 13.47 6.70
N VAL A 277 8.14 14.52 6.54
CA VAL A 277 7.68 14.97 5.22
C VAL A 277 8.38 16.27 4.84
N GLY A 278 8.81 16.34 3.60
CA GLY A 278 9.47 17.51 3.03
C GLY A 278 8.58 18.19 1.98
N TYR A 279 8.34 19.48 2.14
CA TYR A 279 7.57 20.30 1.20
C TYR A 279 8.43 21.40 0.60
N ARG A 280 8.18 21.71 -0.68
CA ARG A 280 8.62 22.96 -1.29
C ARG A 280 7.47 23.95 -1.20
N ILE A 281 7.72 25.12 -0.63
CA ILE A 281 6.69 26.15 -0.45
C ILE A 281 6.28 26.69 -1.82
N HIS A 282 5.01 26.56 -2.14
CA HIS A 282 4.45 27.12 -3.37
C HIS A 282 4.39 28.66 -3.26
N PRO A 283 4.74 29.44 -4.28
CA PRO A 283 4.74 30.91 -4.23
C PRO A 283 3.41 31.54 -3.83
N GLU A 284 2.29 30.89 -4.20
CA GLU A 284 0.94 31.37 -3.91
C GLU A 284 0.31 30.68 -2.68
N SER A 285 1.07 29.89 -1.92
CA SER A 285 0.57 29.23 -0.70
C SER A 285 0.28 30.27 0.41
N SER A 286 -0.60 29.89 1.34
CA SER A 286 -0.90 30.72 2.52
C SER A 286 0.36 31.06 3.31
N VAL A 287 1.27 30.11 3.42
CA VAL A 287 2.56 30.31 4.15
C VAL A 287 3.46 31.30 3.45
N ALA A 288 3.55 31.27 2.11
CA ALA A 288 4.36 32.23 1.36
C ALA A 288 3.82 33.66 1.46
N ARG A 289 2.52 33.83 1.71
CA ARG A 289 1.86 35.13 1.95
C ARG A 289 2.09 35.66 3.36
N GLY A 290 2.66 34.85 4.26
CA GLY A 290 2.94 35.23 5.63
C GLY A 290 1.89 34.79 6.64
N ASP A 291 0.92 33.94 6.25
CA ASP A 291 -0.07 33.40 7.17
C ASP A 291 0.60 32.53 8.24
N ARG A 292 0.03 32.57 9.43
CA ARG A 292 0.54 31.79 10.55
C ARG A 292 0.28 30.31 10.34
N VAL A 293 1.33 29.51 10.48
CA VAL A 293 1.25 28.05 10.37
C VAL A 293 0.75 27.46 11.69
N PRO A 294 -0.20 26.50 11.66
CA PRO A 294 -0.63 25.76 12.86
C PRO A 294 0.56 25.19 13.64
N ARG A 295 0.46 25.17 14.98
CA ARG A 295 1.58 24.76 15.83
C ARG A 295 2.11 23.37 15.51
N TRP A 296 1.22 22.42 15.21
CA TRP A 296 1.57 21.05 14.85
C TRP A 296 2.20 20.91 13.44
N ALA A 297 1.96 21.88 12.56
CA ALA A 297 2.45 21.92 11.19
C ALA A 297 3.73 22.75 11.04
N ARG A 298 4.36 23.20 12.14
CA ARG A 298 5.59 23.98 12.08
C ARG A 298 6.77 23.13 11.63
N PRO A 299 7.59 23.65 10.71
CA PRO A 299 8.78 22.93 10.25
C PRO A 299 9.81 22.77 11.38
N VAL A 300 10.48 21.63 11.37
CA VAL A 300 11.64 21.37 12.24
C VAL A 300 12.93 21.85 11.57
N LEU A 301 13.00 21.71 10.25
CA LEU A 301 14.15 22.09 9.45
C LEU A 301 13.67 22.84 8.20
N ILE A 302 14.39 23.90 7.86
CA ILE A 302 14.14 24.72 6.68
C ILE A 302 15.42 24.74 5.86
N MET A 303 15.31 24.41 4.57
CA MET A 303 16.40 24.49 3.61
C MET A 303 16.10 25.62 2.64
N ARG A 304 16.94 26.65 2.67
CA ARG A 304 16.91 27.78 1.71
C ARG A 304 18.14 27.73 0.85
N GLY A 305 17.93 27.40 -0.45
CA GLY A 305 19.05 27.06 -1.34
C GLY A 305 19.81 25.84 -0.81
N ASN A 306 21.07 26.02 -0.45
CA ASN A 306 21.94 24.94 0.08
C ASN A 306 22.21 25.07 1.59
N HIS A 307 21.52 25.99 2.29
CA HIS A 307 21.72 26.24 3.72
C HIS A 307 20.53 25.69 4.52
N ALA A 308 20.87 25.02 5.64
CA ALA A 308 19.90 24.49 6.58
C ALA A 308 19.71 25.45 7.78
N PHE A 309 18.45 25.74 8.10
CA PHE A 309 18.08 26.62 9.20
C PHE A 309 17.10 25.91 10.12
N SER A 310 17.21 26.15 11.43
CA SER A 310 16.12 25.87 12.36
C SER A 310 15.01 26.91 12.20
N ILE A 311 13.80 26.60 12.65
CA ILE A 311 12.65 27.50 12.55
C ILE A 311 12.91 28.87 13.22
N HIS A 312 13.71 28.88 14.28
CA HIS A 312 14.02 30.11 15.03
C HIS A 312 15.01 31.04 14.29
N ASN A 313 15.83 30.48 13.40
CA ASN A 313 16.89 31.21 12.71
C ASN A 313 16.56 31.53 11.26
N ALA A 314 15.50 30.92 10.68
CA ALA A 314 15.15 31.08 9.28
C ALA A 314 14.40 32.39 8.98
N GLY A 315 13.84 33.06 10.02
CA GLY A 315 12.92 34.16 9.81
C GLY A 315 11.61 33.73 9.13
N PRO A 316 10.91 34.63 8.43
CA PRO A 316 9.70 34.28 7.68
C PRO A 316 9.98 33.24 6.60
N LEU A 317 9.07 32.30 6.45
CA LEU A 317 9.12 31.29 5.38
C LEU A 317 8.94 31.98 4.02
N GLN A 318 9.71 31.55 3.04
CA GLN A 318 9.72 32.15 1.70
C GLN A 318 9.29 31.14 0.67
N ALA A 319 8.80 31.64 -0.46
CA ALA A 319 8.55 30.79 -1.63
C ALA A 319 9.83 30.02 -2.02
N GLU A 320 9.68 28.79 -2.49
CA GLU A 320 10.76 27.88 -2.88
C GLU A 320 11.61 27.33 -1.71
N ASP A 321 11.40 27.75 -0.44
CA ASP A 321 12.01 27.08 0.71
C ASP A 321 11.56 25.62 0.75
N ARG A 322 12.48 24.73 1.12
CA ARG A 322 12.13 23.34 1.45
C ARG A 322 12.00 23.20 2.95
N VAL A 323 10.83 22.81 3.40
CA VAL A 323 10.52 22.66 4.82
C VAL A 323 10.33 21.18 5.15
N TYR A 324 10.89 20.75 6.28
CA TYR A 324 10.77 19.39 6.78
C TYR A 324 10.05 19.42 8.13
N LEU A 325 9.04 18.55 8.25
CA LEU A 325 8.23 18.47 9.47
C LEU A 325 7.80 17.03 9.76
N PHE A 326 7.49 16.76 11.02
CA PHE A 326 6.91 15.49 11.43
C PHE A 326 5.39 15.53 11.27
N ALA A 327 4.84 14.55 10.58
CA ALA A 327 3.41 14.43 10.37
C ALA A 327 2.96 12.97 10.41
N SER A 328 1.72 12.74 10.82
CA SER A 328 1.08 11.46 10.57
C SER A 328 0.56 11.38 9.13
N PRO A 329 0.40 10.18 8.56
CA PRO A 329 -0.13 10.01 7.19
C PRO A 329 -1.45 10.74 6.94
N ARG A 330 -2.28 10.89 7.98
CA ARG A 330 -3.57 11.60 7.91
C ARG A 330 -3.42 13.12 7.77
N GLN A 331 -2.31 13.67 8.23
CA GLN A 331 -2.04 15.11 8.20
C GLN A 331 -1.47 15.59 6.87
N VAL A 332 -0.94 14.67 6.05
CA VAL A 332 -0.26 14.98 4.78
C VAL A 332 -1.18 15.78 3.85
N ALA A 333 -2.44 15.38 3.70
CA ALA A 333 -3.39 16.08 2.82
C ALA A 333 -3.65 17.55 3.24
N VAL A 334 -3.60 17.84 4.55
CA VAL A 334 -3.73 19.21 5.08
C VAL A 334 -2.44 19.99 4.85
N LEU A 335 -1.29 19.35 5.04
CA LEU A 335 0.02 19.96 4.80
C LEU A 335 0.24 20.30 3.32
N ASP A 336 -0.25 19.45 2.40
CA ASP A 336 -0.21 19.70 0.95
C ASP A 336 -0.88 21.04 0.61
N ARG A 337 -1.97 21.38 1.30
CA ARG A 337 -2.70 22.64 1.10
C ARG A 337 -2.00 23.83 1.74
N ILE A 338 -1.44 23.64 2.92
CA ILE A 338 -0.73 24.69 3.64
C ILE A 338 0.52 25.13 2.88
N TYR A 339 1.31 24.17 2.39
CA TYR A 339 2.64 24.42 1.84
C TYR A 339 2.71 24.37 0.32
N ALA A 340 1.92 23.50 -0.31
CA ALA A 340 2.13 23.08 -1.67
C ALA A 340 1.08 23.56 -2.66
N SER A 341 -0.09 24.00 -2.17
CA SER A 341 -1.19 24.44 -3.03
C SER A 341 -1.33 25.98 -3.02
N PRO A 342 -1.83 26.57 -4.12
CA PRO A 342 -2.28 27.95 -4.09
C PRO A 342 -3.31 28.16 -2.98
N HIS A 343 -3.31 29.34 -2.39
CA HIS A 343 -4.28 29.68 -1.35
C HIS A 343 -5.71 29.55 -1.90
N ASP A 344 -6.51 28.72 -1.24
CA ASP A 344 -7.93 28.55 -1.51
C ASP A 344 -8.69 29.02 -0.27
N GLU A 345 -9.57 30.00 -0.43
CA GLU A 345 -10.38 30.55 0.67
C GLU A 345 -11.30 29.51 1.31
N ASP A 346 -11.62 28.44 0.57
CA ASP A 346 -12.49 27.35 1.03
C ASP A 346 -11.75 26.22 1.76
N TYR A 347 -10.42 26.33 1.97
CA TYR A 347 -9.67 25.24 2.61
C TYR A 347 -10.10 24.94 4.06
N THR A 348 -10.80 25.89 4.70
CA THR A 348 -11.39 25.74 6.03
C THR A 348 -12.43 24.61 6.14
N THR A 349 -13.01 24.17 5.02
CA THR A 349 -13.99 23.08 4.96
C THR A 349 -13.39 21.70 5.28
N TYR A 350 -12.05 21.60 5.33
CA TYR A 350 -11.35 20.33 5.53
C TYR A 350 -10.89 20.08 6.97
N PHE A 351 -11.22 20.97 7.89
CA PHE A 351 -10.86 20.82 9.29
C PHE A 351 -11.93 20.12 10.11
N GLY A 352 -12.35 18.92 9.70
CA GLY A 352 -13.19 18.05 10.51
C GLY A 352 -14.30 17.35 9.75
N ASP A 353 -14.78 16.23 10.30
CA ASP A 353 -15.92 15.47 9.81
C ASP A 353 -17.23 16.24 10.04
N PHE A 354 -17.24 17.06 11.08
CA PHE A 354 -18.33 17.94 11.48
C PHE A 354 -17.80 19.32 11.80
N SER A 355 -18.59 20.36 11.57
CA SER A 355 -18.26 21.73 11.95
C SER A 355 -19.40 22.36 12.73
N PHE A 356 -19.07 23.19 13.72
CA PHE A 356 -20.03 23.92 14.54
C PHE A 356 -19.46 25.30 14.93
N GLU A 357 -20.35 26.17 15.42
CA GLU A 357 -19.94 27.51 15.85
C GLU A 357 -19.12 27.47 17.14
N GLY A 358 -18.11 28.32 17.23
CA GLY A 358 -17.26 28.45 18.41
C GLY A 358 -18.02 28.82 19.69
N ALA A 359 -19.20 29.44 19.53
CA ALA A 359 -20.10 29.78 20.62
C ALA A 359 -20.84 28.59 21.25
N ALA A 360 -20.72 27.36 20.67
CA ALA A 360 -21.30 26.16 21.25
C ALA A 360 -20.76 25.88 22.66
N ARG A 361 -21.61 25.39 23.57
CA ARG A 361 -21.21 25.08 24.94
C ARG A 361 -20.41 23.80 25.01
N LEU A 362 -19.27 23.87 25.68
CA LEU A 362 -18.34 22.74 25.83
C LEU A 362 -19.00 21.55 26.53
N GLY A 363 -19.85 21.80 27.54
CA GLY A 363 -20.58 20.77 28.27
C GLY A 363 -21.60 20.00 27.43
N GLU A 364 -22.20 20.62 26.42
CA GLU A 364 -23.10 19.93 25.48
C GLU A 364 -22.32 18.97 24.58
N LEU A 365 -21.19 19.40 24.06
CA LEU A 365 -20.27 18.55 23.29
C LEU A 365 -19.75 17.39 24.12
N ALA A 366 -19.34 17.65 25.37
CA ALA A 366 -18.83 16.63 26.27
C ALA A 366 -19.87 15.51 26.54
N ARG A 367 -21.14 15.88 26.68
CA ARG A 367 -22.25 14.93 26.85
C ARG A 367 -22.53 14.13 25.58
N GLN A 368 -22.56 14.79 24.43
CA GLN A 368 -22.90 14.17 23.16
C GLN A 368 -21.84 13.19 22.68
N TYR A 369 -20.56 13.48 22.90
CA TYR A 369 -19.42 12.68 22.45
C TYR A 369 -18.72 11.92 23.58
N SER A 370 -19.30 11.92 24.80
CA SER A 370 -18.76 11.20 25.97
C SER A 370 -17.30 11.55 26.29
N LEU A 371 -16.94 12.83 26.23
CA LEU A 371 -15.59 13.32 26.46
C LEU A 371 -15.29 13.31 27.96
N SER A 372 -14.50 12.34 28.40
CA SER A 372 -14.08 12.21 29.80
C SER A 372 -12.97 13.24 30.12
N GLY A 373 -13.24 14.16 31.01
CA GLY A 373 -12.26 15.15 31.49
C GLY A 373 -12.68 16.60 31.40
N LEU A 374 -13.76 16.92 30.67
CA LEU A 374 -14.25 18.29 30.44
C LEU A 374 -15.40 18.71 31.38
N ALA A 375 -15.86 17.85 32.25
CA ALA A 375 -17.03 18.08 33.13
C ALA A 375 -16.89 19.20 34.15
N ARG A 376 -15.73 19.89 34.24
CA ARG A 376 -15.49 20.99 35.17
C ARG A 376 -15.80 22.38 34.59
N ASP A 377 -15.97 22.51 33.27
CA ASP A 377 -16.12 23.80 32.59
C ASP A 377 -17.46 23.86 31.78
N ASP A 378 -18.56 23.43 32.42
CA ASP A 378 -19.89 23.29 31.75
C ASP A 378 -20.46 24.57 31.13
N ASP A 379 -20.04 25.73 31.61
CA ASP A 379 -20.53 27.05 31.14
C ASP A 379 -19.64 27.72 30.09
N MET A 380 -18.45 27.14 29.82
CA MET A 380 -17.49 27.72 28.87
C MET A 380 -17.87 27.37 27.44
N THR A 381 -17.69 28.31 26.51
CA THR A 381 -17.83 28.03 25.07
C THR A 381 -16.60 27.29 24.54
N VAL A 382 -16.75 26.57 23.42
CA VAL A 382 -15.62 25.89 22.77
C VAL A 382 -14.56 26.90 22.32
N ALA A 383 -14.98 28.07 21.83
CA ALA A 383 -14.08 29.16 21.46
C ALA A 383 -13.22 29.59 22.64
N GLN A 384 -13.84 29.93 23.78
CA GLN A 384 -13.14 30.32 25.00
C GLN A 384 -12.17 29.25 25.52
N TYR A 385 -12.56 27.97 25.40
CA TYR A 385 -11.71 26.87 25.79
C TYR A 385 -10.47 26.77 24.90
N LEU A 386 -10.65 26.84 23.56
CA LEU A 386 -9.54 26.80 22.60
C LEU A 386 -8.64 28.03 22.73
N GLU A 387 -9.19 29.21 22.95
CA GLU A 387 -8.44 30.44 23.21
C GLU A 387 -7.58 30.32 24.47
N ARG A 388 -8.12 29.77 25.56
CA ARG A 388 -7.37 29.50 26.79
C ARG A 388 -6.23 28.51 26.56
N GLU A 389 -6.49 27.38 25.89
CA GLU A 389 -5.50 26.36 25.63
C GLU A 389 -4.40 26.84 24.66
N PHE A 390 -4.74 27.71 23.73
CA PHE A 390 -3.80 28.30 22.78
C PHE A 390 -3.25 29.67 23.23
N SER A 391 -3.42 30.01 24.53
CA SER A 391 -2.86 31.25 25.15
C SER A 391 -3.31 32.54 24.44
N GLY A 392 -4.56 32.61 24.05
CA GLY A 392 -5.19 33.80 23.43
C GLY A 392 -4.79 34.06 21.97
N THR A 393 -4.05 33.18 21.32
CA THR A 393 -3.61 33.35 19.93
C THR A 393 -3.87 32.09 19.11
N PRO A 394 -5.13 31.66 18.96
CA PRO A 394 -5.46 30.52 18.10
C PRO A 394 -5.11 30.82 16.65
N VAL A 395 -4.77 29.80 15.89
CA VAL A 395 -4.49 29.86 14.46
C VAL A 395 -5.38 28.85 13.75
N VAL A 396 -5.87 29.21 12.56
CA VAL A 396 -6.65 28.28 11.74
C VAL A 396 -5.85 26.99 11.53
N GLY A 397 -6.47 25.84 11.81
CA GLY A 397 -5.83 24.53 11.77
C GLY A 397 -5.18 24.09 13.08
N ASP A 398 -5.12 24.92 14.14
CA ASP A 398 -4.69 24.48 15.47
C ASP A 398 -5.62 23.35 15.95
N ARG A 399 -5.01 22.29 16.51
CA ARG A 399 -5.68 21.04 16.88
C ARG A 399 -5.49 20.74 18.36
N LEU A 400 -6.58 20.41 19.01
CA LEU A 400 -6.61 19.98 20.41
C LEU A 400 -7.25 18.59 20.52
N SER A 401 -6.48 17.61 20.99
CA SER A 401 -6.95 16.23 21.15
C SER A 401 -7.59 16.02 22.51
N LEU A 402 -8.84 15.62 22.53
CA LEU A 402 -9.63 15.32 23.73
C LEU A 402 -10.03 13.83 23.77
N GLY A 403 -9.03 12.98 23.84
CA GLY A 403 -9.22 11.52 23.85
C GLY A 403 -9.64 10.96 22.50
N ALA A 404 -10.91 10.64 22.31
CA ALA A 404 -11.43 10.08 21.07
C ALA A 404 -11.83 11.14 20.04
N VAL A 405 -11.71 12.42 20.35
CA VAL A 405 -12.14 13.53 19.52
C VAL A 405 -11.04 14.58 19.45
N ASP A 406 -10.85 15.12 18.26
CA ASP A 406 -9.99 16.27 18.05
C ASP A 406 -10.83 17.48 17.65
N LEU A 407 -10.61 18.59 18.34
CA LEU A 407 -11.15 19.88 18.00
C LEU A 407 -10.12 20.64 17.16
N ILE A 408 -10.56 21.24 16.07
CA ILE A 408 -9.69 21.95 15.13
C ILE A 408 -10.26 23.36 14.91
N VAL A 409 -9.45 24.39 15.05
CA VAL A 409 -9.84 25.75 14.71
C VAL A 409 -10.05 25.82 13.20
N SER A 410 -11.30 25.98 12.75
CA SER A 410 -11.65 25.99 11.33
C SER A 410 -11.70 27.41 10.76
N LYS A 411 -12.19 28.38 11.54
CA LYS A 411 -12.27 29.78 11.12
C LYS A 411 -12.12 30.70 12.31
N LEU A 412 -11.41 31.80 12.10
CA LEU A 412 -11.34 32.92 13.03
C LEU A 412 -12.29 34.04 12.56
N ASP A 413 -12.76 34.87 13.49
CA ASP A 413 -13.43 36.12 13.19
C ASP A 413 -12.42 37.23 12.91
N ASP A 414 -12.91 38.42 12.57
CA ASP A 414 -12.07 39.59 12.23
C ASP A 414 -11.27 40.11 13.44
N ASP A 415 -11.71 39.80 14.66
CA ASP A 415 -11.04 40.15 15.92
C ASP A 415 -10.02 39.09 16.37
N GLY A 416 -9.88 37.99 15.61
CA GLY A 416 -8.97 36.88 15.89
C GLY A 416 -9.52 35.84 16.88
N GLY A 417 -10.80 35.93 17.26
CA GLY A 417 -11.53 34.92 18.04
C GLY A 417 -11.89 33.68 17.21
N VAL A 418 -12.20 32.59 17.88
CA VAL A 418 -12.57 31.34 17.20
C VAL A 418 -14.05 31.36 16.79
N SER A 419 -14.34 31.60 15.52
CA SER A 419 -15.69 31.66 14.96
C SER A 419 -16.25 30.26 14.68
N ARG A 420 -15.46 29.36 14.10
CA ARG A 420 -15.90 28.02 13.73
C ARG A 420 -14.88 26.97 14.11
N VAL A 421 -15.37 25.81 14.59
CA VAL A 421 -14.55 24.69 15.06
C VAL A 421 -14.94 23.44 14.28
N GLY A 422 -13.96 22.72 13.80
CA GLY A 422 -14.12 21.39 13.23
C GLY A 422 -13.93 20.31 14.28
N LEU A 423 -14.56 19.17 14.09
CA LEU A 423 -14.50 18.02 14.96
C LEU A 423 -14.17 16.76 14.14
N ILE A 424 -13.11 16.05 14.54
CA ILE A 424 -12.74 14.75 14.02
C ILE A 424 -12.94 13.71 15.10
N VAL A 425 -13.65 12.62 14.77
CA VAL A 425 -13.82 11.47 15.67
C VAL A 425 -12.81 10.40 15.28
N ASP A 426 -11.89 10.05 16.17
CA ASP A 426 -10.95 8.96 15.94
C ASP A 426 -11.56 7.62 16.37
N PRO A 427 -11.99 6.76 15.43
CA PRO A 427 -12.60 5.48 15.74
C PRO A 427 -11.61 4.48 16.39
N THR A 428 -10.32 4.71 16.24
CA THR A 428 -9.28 3.81 16.77
C THR A 428 -9.12 3.95 18.28
N VAL A 429 -9.31 5.14 18.83
CA VAL A 429 -9.27 5.39 20.27
C VAL A 429 -10.50 4.79 20.95
N LYS A 430 -11.68 4.87 20.32
CA LYS A 430 -12.91 4.25 20.81
C LYS A 430 -12.80 2.72 20.89
N ALA A 431 -12.20 2.09 19.89
CA ALA A 431 -11.96 0.65 19.87
C ALA A 431 -10.97 0.22 20.97
N ARG A 432 -9.90 0.99 21.22
CA ARG A 432 -8.93 0.73 22.30
C ARG A 432 -9.54 0.90 23.68
N ALA A 433 -10.34 1.93 23.90
CA ALA A 433 -11.03 2.16 25.18
C ALA A 433 -12.04 1.04 25.48
N THR A 434 -12.80 0.59 24.47
CA THR A 434 -13.77 -0.51 24.62
C THR A 434 -13.08 -1.84 24.88
N THR A 435 -11.97 -2.13 24.20
CA THR A 435 -11.19 -3.36 24.40
C THR A 435 -10.50 -3.36 25.76
N ALA A 436 -9.93 -2.24 26.20
CA ALA A 436 -9.33 -2.10 27.53
C ALA A 436 -10.39 -2.24 28.63
N ALA A 437 -11.56 -1.64 28.46
CA ALA A 437 -12.68 -1.79 29.39
C ALA A 437 -13.23 -3.23 29.47
N MET A 438 -13.31 -3.93 28.33
CA MET A 438 -13.68 -5.36 28.29
C MET A 438 -12.64 -6.24 28.99
N ILE A 439 -11.35 -6.00 28.78
CA ILE A 439 -10.28 -6.75 29.46
C ILE A 439 -10.31 -6.50 30.96
N VAL A 440 -10.42 -5.24 31.39
CA VAL A 440 -10.48 -4.88 32.83
C VAL A 440 -11.73 -5.47 33.47
N ASN A 441 -12.88 -5.45 32.82
CA ASN A 441 -14.12 -6.05 33.34
C ASN A 441 -14.07 -7.58 33.33
N GLY A 442 -13.44 -8.19 32.31
CA GLY A 442 -13.16 -9.62 32.26
C GLY A 442 -12.28 -10.08 33.43
N VAL A 443 -11.16 -9.37 33.67
CA VAL A 443 -10.25 -9.67 34.79
C VAL A 443 -10.93 -9.46 36.15
N ARG A 444 -11.71 -8.40 36.32
CA ARG A 444 -12.50 -8.18 37.55
C ARG A 444 -13.56 -9.27 37.78
N GLY A 445 -14.18 -9.74 36.70
CA GLY A 445 -15.13 -10.86 36.76
C GLY A 445 -14.48 -12.17 37.22
N VAL A 446 -13.31 -12.48 36.69
CA VAL A 446 -12.52 -13.66 37.08
C VAL A 446 -12.04 -13.55 38.54
N LEU A 447 -11.52 -12.40 38.95
CA LEU A 447 -11.08 -12.16 40.34
C LEU A 447 -12.24 -12.25 41.32
N ARG A 448 -13.46 -11.80 41.01
CA ARG A 448 -14.66 -11.97 41.82
C ARG A 448 -15.07 -13.44 41.96
N ARG A 449 -14.96 -14.23 40.89
CA ARG A 449 -15.22 -15.68 40.93
C ARG A 449 -14.19 -16.41 41.81
N PHE A 450 -12.92 -16.08 41.71
CA PHE A 450 -11.87 -16.65 42.58
C PHE A 450 -12.07 -16.29 44.06
N LYS A 451 -12.47 -15.04 44.34
CA LYS A 451 -12.75 -14.61 45.72
C LYS A 451 -13.96 -15.34 46.33
N LYS A 452 -14.99 -15.60 45.51
CA LYS A 452 -16.19 -16.36 45.94
C LYS A 452 -15.91 -17.84 46.17
N LEU A 453 -15.03 -18.46 45.38
CA LEU A 453 -14.57 -19.84 45.55
C LEU A 453 -13.69 -20.00 46.79
N ARG A 454 -12.97 -18.95 47.20
CA ARG A 454 -12.11 -18.97 48.38
C ARG A 454 -12.91 -18.74 49.70
N SER A 455 -14.04 -18.00 49.65
CA SER A 455 -14.91 -17.80 50.79
C SER A 455 -15.79 -19.05 51.06
N SER A 456 -16.22 -19.76 50.01
CA SER A 456 -17.01 -21.01 50.21
C SER A 456 -16.17 -22.18 50.75
N ARG A 457 -14.85 -22.18 50.55
CA ARG A 457 -13.94 -23.18 51.15
C ARG A 457 -13.55 -22.88 52.61
N ALA A 458 -13.79 -21.66 53.06
CA ALA A 458 -13.50 -21.28 54.44
C ALA A 458 -14.71 -21.46 55.37
N GLU A 459 -15.91 -21.73 54.83
CA GLU A 459 -17.12 -22.04 55.58
C GLU A 459 -17.34 -23.57 55.75
N ASP A 460 -16.60 -24.42 55.01
CA ASP A 460 -16.66 -25.88 55.07
C ASP A 460 -15.49 -26.52 55.86
N SER A 461 -14.69 -25.75 56.57
CA SER A 461 -13.63 -26.19 57.47
C SER A 461 -13.83 -25.59 58.86
#